data_c089b4aaf4202f10f069c49449afe09f
#
_entry.id   c089b4aaf4202f10f069c49449afe09f
#
_cell.length_a   1.000
_cell.length_b   1.000
_cell.length_c   1.000
_cell.angle_alpha   90.00
_cell.angle_beta   90.00
_cell.angle_gamma   90.00
#
_symmetry.space_group_name_H-M   'P 1'
#
loop_
_entity.id
_entity.type
_entity.pdbx_description
1 polymer ?
#
loop_
_entity_poly.entity_id
_entity_poly.type
_entity_poly.pdbx_seq_one_letter_code
_entity_poly.pdbx_strand_id
1 'polypeptide(L)'
;SGRLNGGIAYERHILSAVTDHYYLTYFVLPIVLLSCFSFLDDDGELIILRFQSYHSYFLKKWIGVGLIAVILMAVQTGAILLSGIGLPFGNDWNIVGGATETELFPILQQVFPNPLQAFMGFTLYQFVGCWLIFGICMWIGHFAGRKWTVRIIMALYIVSAVWIKLPAIQSLPLTGLNHLLILHHNFGAPARPWITGFTLLLFMLTILFSVRFAWRGHLPQLRLKCHGIAAYYFYALMTKRNILILLAVVVGITLYKGLGYAESDAEWIYSLFAGHGTGYFQVFPFLEMLITSGVPLYLLAAFVEHTVNGQSIFISVRAKSRRHFVKGILSVSTKFLMIYAFFWLMAGLVGGFLFRRGSTIPSFRLLFYAVLMKYLDILVQYLIMFSVYIATRQVTIGFLVLVAGNLLCIFPGRWMTYLPFGLSSLTRISVVEPGIGISAVSALGIETVISGLLIAGILMWGYKKILN
;
A
#
# COMPACT_ATOMS: atom_id res chain seq x y z
N SER A 1 -48.67 -19.45 16.56
CA SER A 1 -47.96 -20.71 16.91
C SER A 1 -47.65 -21.62 15.70
N GLY A 2 -47.95 -21.22 14.47
CA GLY A 2 -47.76 -22.04 13.27
C GLY A 2 -46.48 -21.74 12.44
N ARG A 3 -45.58 -20.86 12.90
CA ARG A 3 -44.40 -20.44 12.15
C ARG A 3 -43.04 -21.02 12.64
N LEU A 4 -43.08 -21.90 13.64
CA LEU A 4 -41.85 -22.49 14.22
C LEU A 4 -41.52 -23.88 13.65
N ASN A 5 -42.24 -24.38 12.64
CA ASN A 5 -41.97 -25.69 12.04
C ASN A 5 -41.05 -25.70 10.81
N GLY A 6 -40.37 -24.64 10.53
CA GLY A 6 -39.25 -24.61 9.56
C GLY A 6 -37.92 -24.86 10.30
N GLY A 7 -37.69 -26.11 10.65
CA GLY A 7 -36.60 -26.76 11.32
C GLY A 7 -35.19 -26.19 11.25
N ILE A 8 -34.94 -25.02 11.84
CA ILE A 8 -33.55 -24.57 12.09
C ILE A 8 -33.08 -25.39 13.29
N ALA A 9 -32.05 -26.25 13.07
CA ALA A 9 -31.40 -27.00 14.13
C ALA A 9 -30.57 -26.04 15.01
N TYR A 10 -30.46 -26.40 16.31
CA TYR A 10 -29.69 -25.65 17.30
C TYR A 10 -28.26 -25.28 16.80
N GLU A 11 -27.55 -26.27 16.27
CA GLU A 11 -26.15 -26.08 15.81
C GLU A 11 -26.04 -25.12 14.63
N ARG A 12 -27.02 -25.08 13.76
CA ARG A 12 -27.07 -24.12 12.66
C ARG A 12 -27.42 -22.71 13.15
N HIS A 13 -28.32 -22.60 14.12
CA HIS A 13 -28.67 -21.32 14.70
C HIS A 13 -27.45 -20.65 15.36
N ILE A 14 -26.72 -21.39 16.21
CA ILE A 14 -25.50 -20.88 16.86
C ILE A 14 -24.40 -20.55 15.85
N LEU A 15 -24.28 -21.37 14.77
CA LEU A 15 -23.34 -21.10 13.70
C LEU A 15 -23.71 -19.82 12.92
N SER A 16 -24.99 -19.63 12.56
CA SER A 16 -25.42 -18.41 11.88
C SER A 16 -25.18 -17.17 12.71
N ALA A 17 -25.40 -17.23 14.04
CA ALA A 17 -25.14 -16.11 14.95
C ALA A 17 -23.65 -15.78 15.07
N VAL A 18 -22.75 -16.79 15.13
CA VAL A 18 -21.31 -16.56 15.24
C VAL A 18 -20.69 -16.11 13.92
N THR A 19 -21.33 -16.38 12.79
CA THR A 19 -20.84 -16.00 11.45
C THR A 19 -21.41 -14.69 10.94
N ASP A 20 -22.39 -14.11 11.63
CA ASP A 20 -23.01 -12.85 11.21
C ASP A 20 -21.98 -11.70 11.19
N HIS A 21 -21.58 -11.31 9.98
CA HIS A 21 -20.57 -10.29 9.75
C HIS A 21 -21.01 -8.90 10.20
N TYR A 22 -22.31 -8.58 10.19
CA TYR A 22 -22.83 -7.32 10.70
C TYR A 22 -22.74 -7.26 12.23
N TYR A 23 -23.14 -8.34 12.91
CA TYR A 23 -23.00 -8.45 14.36
C TYR A 23 -21.53 -8.31 14.78
N LEU A 24 -20.63 -9.01 14.11
CA LEU A 24 -19.18 -8.96 14.42
C LEU A 24 -18.59 -7.57 14.18
N THR A 25 -18.96 -6.89 13.10
CA THR A 25 -18.37 -5.60 12.74
C THR A 25 -18.97 -4.44 13.54
N TYR A 26 -20.29 -4.43 13.79
CA TYR A 26 -20.95 -3.28 14.39
C TYR A 26 -21.17 -3.40 15.91
N PHE A 27 -21.06 -4.60 16.48
CA PHE A 27 -21.20 -4.82 17.92
C PHE A 27 -19.92 -5.35 18.56
N VAL A 28 -19.39 -6.47 18.09
CA VAL A 28 -18.24 -7.12 18.72
C VAL A 28 -16.97 -6.29 18.55
N LEU A 29 -16.66 -5.86 17.34
CA LEU A 29 -15.44 -5.09 17.07
C LEU A 29 -15.37 -3.77 17.85
N PRO A 30 -16.43 -2.93 17.97
CA PRO A 30 -16.42 -1.76 18.84
C PRO A 30 -16.16 -2.10 20.31
N ILE A 31 -16.78 -3.15 20.84
CA ILE A 31 -16.55 -3.59 22.23
C ILE A 31 -15.07 -3.98 22.45
N VAL A 32 -14.51 -4.75 21.52
CA VAL A 32 -13.10 -5.12 21.54
C VAL A 32 -12.20 -3.88 21.50
N LEU A 33 -12.47 -2.91 20.62
CA LEU A 33 -11.70 -1.68 20.51
C LEU A 33 -11.85 -0.77 21.73
N LEU A 34 -13.06 -0.66 22.32
CA LEU A 34 -13.28 0.08 23.55
C LEU A 34 -12.51 -0.55 24.72
N SER A 35 -12.48 -1.89 24.79
CA SER A 35 -11.67 -2.61 25.79
C SER A 35 -10.17 -2.33 25.63
N CYS A 36 -9.67 -2.03 24.41
CA CYS A 36 -8.28 -1.64 24.20
C CYS A 36 -7.90 -0.37 24.96
N PHE A 37 -8.79 0.60 25.05
CA PHE A 37 -8.47 1.89 25.69
C PHE A 37 -8.23 1.76 27.21
N SER A 38 -8.77 0.73 27.84
CA SER A 38 -8.61 0.51 29.29
C SER A 38 -7.17 0.15 29.68
N PHE A 39 -6.38 -0.45 28.79
CA PHE A 39 -5.01 -0.88 29.07
C PHE A 39 -3.91 -0.11 28.31
N LEU A 40 -4.28 0.87 27.47
CA LEU A 40 -3.28 1.71 26.80
C LEU A 40 -2.59 2.71 27.74
N ASP A 41 -3.19 3.02 28.88
CA ASP A 41 -2.72 4.05 29.80
C ASP A 41 -1.76 3.56 30.90
N ASP A 42 -1.59 2.26 31.05
CA ASP A 42 -0.85 1.66 32.19
C ASP A 42 0.68 1.68 32.05
N ASP A 43 1.23 2.41 31.08
CA ASP A 43 2.65 2.44 30.80
C ASP A 43 3.44 3.41 31.69
N GLY A 44 3.29 3.30 33.00
CA GLY A 44 4.09 4.07 33.96
C GLY A 44 5.58 3.77 33.83
N GLU A 45 6.43 4.80 33.82
CA GLU A 45 7.90 4.66 33.73
C GLU A 45 8.48 3.69 34.75
N LEU A 46 7.93 3.69 35.97
CA LEU A 46 8.34 2.80 37.08
C LEU A 46 8.06 1.33 36.81
N ILE A 47 6.99 1.02 36.01
CA ILE A 47 6.66 -0.34 35.63
C ILE A 47 7.65 -0.84 34.59
N ILE A 48 7.98 -0.01 33.61
CA ILE A 48 8.94 -0.34 32.55
C ILE A 48 10.32 -0.65 33.12
N LEU A 49 10.77 0.11 34.12
CA LEU A 49 12.06 -0.11 34.81
C LEU A 49 12.17 -1.50 35.46
N ARG A 50 11.06 -2.07 35.94
CA ARG A 50 11.04 -3.43 36.55
C ARG A 50 11.26 -4.57 35.56
N PHE A 51 11.02 -4.32 34.28
CA PHE A 51 11.05 -5.37 33.23
C PHE A 51 12.38 -5.47 32.47
N GLN A 52 13.39 -4.71 32.81
CA GLN A 52 14.73 -4.69 32.19
C GLN A 52 14.72 -4.40 30.67
N SER A 53 13.63 -4.72 29.94
CA SER A 53 13.46 -4.40 28.53
C SER A 53 11.99 -4.12 28.21
N TYR A 54 11.75 -3.18 27.29
CA TYR A 54 10.40 -2.86 26.85
C TYR A 54 9.74 -4.04 26.12
N HIS A 55 10.52 -4.83 25.38
CA HIS A 55 10.03 -6.02 24.70
C HIS A 55 9.48 -7.07 25.69
N SER A 56 10.17 -7.31 26.81
CA SER A 56 9.69 -8.23 27.87
C SER A 56 8.40 -7.70 28.52
N TYR A 57 8.33 -6.39 28.75
CA TYR A 57 7.11 -5.75 29.24
C TYR A 57 5.95 -5.90 28.26
N PHE A 58 6.17 -5.57 26.97
CA PHE A 58 5.15 -5.69 25.93
C PHE A 58 4.60 -7.10 25.82
N LEU A 59 5.47 -8.12 25.80
CA LEU A 59 5.08 -9.52 25.76
C LEU A 59 4.20 -9.93 26.94
N LYS A 60 4.62 -9.61 28.16
CA LYS A 60 3.85 -9.95 29.35
C LYS A 60 2.51 -9.22 29.38
N LYS A 61 2.47 -7.96 28.98
CA LYS A 61 1.24 -7.17 28.86
C LYS A 61 0.30 -7.80 27.82
N TRP A 62 0.82 -8.17 26.64
CA TRP A 62 0.02 -8.80 25.58
C TRP A 62 -0.53 -10.16 26.00
N ILE A 63 0.24 -10.97 26.67
CA ILE A 63 -0.25 -12.25 27.24
C ILE A 63 -1.33 -11.97 28.31
N GLY A 64 -1.12 -10.99 29.19
CA GLY A 64 -2.11 -10.61 30.21
C GLY A 64 -3.44 -10.13 29.61
N VAL A 65 -3.39 -9.34 28.55
CA VAL A 65 -4.58 -8.89 27.82
C VAL A 65 -5.28 -10.05 27.10
N GLY A 66 -4.59 -11.15 26.81
CA GLY A 66 -5.20 -12.38 26.33
C GLY A 66 -6.31 -12.91 27.25
N LEU A 67 -6.21 -12.71 28.56
CA LEU A 67 -7.26 -13.07 29.51
C LEU A 67 -8.55 -12.25 29.27
N ILE A 68 -8.42 -10.98 28.92
CA ILE A 68 -9.56 -10.12 28.56
C ILE A 68 -10.24 -10.66 27.29
N ALA A 69 -9.44 -11.08 26.31
CA ALA A 69 -9.97 -11.71 25.10
C ALA A 69 -10.74 -13.00 25.41
N VAL A 70 -10.22 -13.84 26.34
CA VAL A 70 -10.94 -15.06 26.79
C VAL A 70 -12.29 -14.70 27.41
N ILE A 71 -12.32 -13.72 28.32
CA ILE A 71 -13.54 -13.31 29.01
C ILE A 71 -14.57 -12.76 27.99
N LEU A 72 -14.16 -11.88 27.07
CA LEU A 72 -15.06 -11.33 26.06
C LEU A 72 -15.63 -12.43 25.16
N MET A 73 -14.79 -13.37 24.71
CA MET A 73 -15.23 -14.49 23.86
C MET A 73 -16.10 -15.47 24.64
N ALA A 74 -15.82 -15.73 25.91
CA ALA A 74 -16.66 -16.59 26.74
C ALA A 74 -18.07 -15.99 26.94
N VAL A 75 -18.18 -14.69 27.21
CA VAL A 75 -19.46 -13.98 27.32
C VAL A 75 -20.22 -14.02 25.99
N GLN A 76 -19.58 -13.71 24.88
CA GLN A 76 -20.17 -13.77 23.55
C GLN A 76 -20.66 -15.19 23.20
N THR A 77 -19.80 -16.19 23.36
CA THR A 77 -20.13 -17.60 23.07
C THR A 77 -21.27 -18.07 23.97
N GLY A 78 -21.22 -17.72 25.26
CA GLY A 78 -22.30 -18.03 26.21
C GLY A 78 -23.65 -17.44 25.79
N ALA A 79 -23.66 -16.17 25.37
CA ALA A 79 -24.88 -15.51 24.89
C ALA A 79 -25.43 -16.20 23.62
N ILE A 80 -24.56 -16.57 22.68
CA ILE A 80 -24.96 -17.30 21.44
C ILE A 80 -25.52 -18.68 21.80
N LEU A 81 -24.87 -19.45 22.66
CA LEU A 81 -25.36 -20.75 23.09
C LEU A 81 -26.73 -20.66 23.79
N LEU A 82 -26.92 -19.65 24.65
CA LEU A 82 -28.18 -19.39 25.33
C LEU A 82 -29.30 -18.98 24.35
N SER A 83 -29.01 -18.29 23.28
CA SER A 83 -29.98 -17.85 22.27
C SER A 83 -30.62 -19.00 21.50
N GLY A 84 -29.95 -20.15 21.43
CA GLY A 84 -30.45 -21.36 20.76
C GLY A 84 -31.27 -22.31 21.65
N ILE A 85 -31.41 -22.05 22.96
CA ILE A 85 -32.12 -22.93 23.87
C ILE A 85 -33.61 -23.11 23.42
N GLY A 86 -34.00 -24.35 23.32
CA GLY A 86 -35.36 -24.71 22.87
C GLY A 86 -35.48 -25.11 21.39
N LEU A 87 -34.40 -25.00 20.62
CA LEU A 87 -34.34 -25.49 19.25
C LEU A 87 -33.99 -27.00 19.23
N PRO A 88 -34.47 -27.74 18.21
CA PRO A 88 -34.13 -29.17 18.06
C PRO A 88 -32.65 -29.33 17.73
N PHE A 89 -32.00 -30.35 18.31
CA PHE A 89 -30.64 -30.71 18.00
C PHE A 89 -30.55 -31.39 16.63
N GLY A 90 -29.55 -31.03 15.81
CA GLY A 90 -29.34 -31.64 14.49
C GLY A 90 -28.03 -31.12 13.88
N ASN A 91 -26.95 -31.92 14.07
CA ASN A 91 -25.60 -31.53 13.64
C ASN A 91 -25.29 -31.91 12.18
N ASP A 92 -26.29 -31.77 11.31
CA ASP A 92 -26.19 -32.13 9.90
C ASP A 92 -26.25 -30.90 9.01
N TRP A 93 -25.51 -30.92 7.88
CA TRP A 93 -25.57 -29.89 6.83
C TRP A 93 -26.81 -30.01 5.94
N ASN A 94 -27.80 -30.88 6.26
CA ASN A 94 -29.01 -31.09 5.46
C ASN A 94 -29.75 -29.78 5.26
N ILE A 95 -29.53 -29.15 4.11
CA ILE A 95 -30.14 -27.89 3.68
C ILE A 95 -31.53 -28.27 3.17
N VAL A 96 -32.52 -28.21 4.03
CA VAL A 96 -33.93 -28.25 3.59
C VAL A 96 -34.17 -26.90 2.92
N GLY A 97 -34.43 -26.89 1.61
CA GLY A 97 -34.57 -25.71 0.79
C GLY A 97 -35.63 -24.74 1.32
N GLY A 98 -35.22 -23.72 1.99
CA GLY A 98 -35.97 -22.57 2.44
C GLY A 98 -35.17 -21.30 2.13
N ALA A 99 -35.78 -20.33 1.48
CA ALA A 99 -35.25 -19.12 0.89
C ALA A 99 -34.50 -18.13 1.83
N THR A 100 -33.98 -18.56 2.97
CA THR A 100 -33.29 -17.75 3.96
C THR A 100 -31.97 -18.35 4.47
N GLU A 101 -31.52 -19.48 3.90
CA GLU A 101 -30.21 -20.01 4.28
C GLU A 101 -29.14 -19.24 3.54
N THR A 102 -28.29 -18.63 4.32
CA THR A 102 -27.17 -17.80 3.88
C THR A 102 -26.32 -18.55 2.84
N GLU A 103 -25.96 -17.90 1.74
CA GLU A 103 -25.00 -18.38 0.72
C GLU A 103 -23.68 -18.91 1.31
N LEU A 104 -23.49 -18.70 2.60
CA LEU A 104 -22.32 -19.09 3.37
C LEU A 104 -22.27 -20.59 3.71
N PHE A 105 -23.41 -21.24 4.01
CA PHE A 105 -23.42 -22.65 4.43
C PHE A 105 -22.85 -23.63 3.40
N PRO A 106 -23.12 -23.49 2.09
CA PRO A 106 -22.47 -24.31 1.07
C PRO A 106 -20.93 -24.19 1.06
N ILE A 107 -20.39 -22.99 1.39
CA ILE A 107 -18.95 -22.76 1.48
C ILE A 107 -18.39 -23.43 2.74
N LEU A 108 -19.07 -23.30 3.86
CA LEU A 108 -18.66 -23.90 5.13
C LEU A 108 -18.69 -25.44 5.09
N GLN A 109 -19.67 -26.02 4.40
CA GLN A 109 -19.77 -27.47 4.19
C GLN A 109 -18.56 -28.06 3.48
N GLN A 110 -17.92 -27.29 2.59
CA GLN A 110 -16.70 -27.73 1.89
C GLN A 110 -15.46 -27.78 2.82
N VAL A 111 -15.49 -27.04 3.93
CA VAL A 111 -14.35 -26.87 4.83
C VAL A 111 -14.52 -27.66 6.12
N PHE A 112 -15.74 -27.71 6.64
CA PHE A 112 -16.05 -28.34 7.93
C PHE A 112 -16.99 -29.54 7.77
N PRO A 113 -16.71 -30.67 8.43
CA PRO A 113 -17.53 -31.88 8.34
C PRO A 113 -18.96 -31.68 8.89
N ASN A 114 -19.14 -30.84 9.91
CA ASN A 114 -20.44 -30.58 10.54
C ASN A 114 -20.53 -29.15 11.12
N PRO A 115 -21.76 -28.63 11.35
CA PRO A 115 -21.99 -27.28 11.88
C PRO A 115 -21.32 -26.99 13.23
N LEU A 116 -21.28 -27.95 14.14
CA LEU A 116 -20.65 -27.79 15.45
C LEU A 116 -19.14 -27.58 15.35
N GLN A 117 -18.46 -28.32 14.47
CA GLN A 117 -17.01 -28.12 14.22
C GLN A 117 -16.75 -26.77 13.58
N ALA A 118 -17.62 -26.33 12.65
CA ALA A 118 -17.55 -24.98 12.10
C ALA A 118 -17.67 -23.92 13.23
N PHE A 119 -18.68 -24.05 14.10
CA PHE A 119 -18.86 -23.15 15.24
C PHE A 119 -17.61 -23.08 16.14
N MET A 120 -17.02 -24.22 16.50
CA MET A 120 -15.79 -24.26 17.29
C MET A 120 -14.63 -23.57 16.56
N GLY A 121 -14.47 -23.82 15.26
CA GLY A 121 -13.45 -23.19 14.43
C GLY A 121 -13.60 -21.66 14.38
N PHE A 122 -14.82 -21.17 14.20
CA PHE A 122 -15.10 -19.71 14.22
C PHE A 122 -14.85 -19.10 15.58
N THR A 123 -15.29 -19.72 16.67
CA THR A 123 -15.06 -19.25 18.04
C THR A 123 -13.56 -19.15 18.36
N LEU A 124 -12.79 -20.20 18.00
CA LEU A 124 -11.33 -20.19 18.19
C LEU A 124 -10.67 -19.08 17.35
N TYR A 125 -11.10 -18.92 16.10
CA TYR A 125 -10.60 -17.87 15.23
C TYR A 125 -10.87 -16.48 15.80
N GLN A 126 -12.09 -16.23 16.27
CA GLN A 126 -12.49 -14.97 16.88
C GLN A 126 -11.68 -14.65 18.14
N PHE A 127 -11.38 -15.67 18.96
CA PHE A 127 -10.49 -15.51 20.10
C PHE A 127 -9.08 -15.04 19.68
N VAL A 128 -8.47 -15.75 18.72
CA VAL A 128 -7.15 -15.38 18.20
C VAL A 128 -7.17 -14.01 17.55
N GLY A 129 -8.21 -13.71 16.79
CA GLY A 129 -8.40 -12.41 16.13
C GLY A 129 -8.58 -11.26 17.14
N CYS A 130 -9.38 -11.44 18.18
CA CYS A 130 -9.55 -10.49 19.28
C CYS A 130 -8.21 -10.21 19.98
N TRP A 131 -7.47 -11.27 20.32
CA TRP A 131 -6.16 -11.16 20.94
C TRP A 131 -5.15 -10.45 20.04
N LEU A 132 -5.19 -10.69 18.74
CA LEU A 132 -4.35 -10.00 17.75
C LEU A 132 -4.74 -8.52 17.60
N ILE A 133 -6.04 -8.19 17.61
CA ILE A 133 -6.51 -6.78 17.60
C ILE A 133 -5.94 -6.04 18.82
N PHE A 134 -5.97 -6.64 19.99
CA PHE A 134 -5.34 -6.06 21.17
C PHE A 134 -3.83 -5.84 20.97
N GLY A 135 -3.13 -6.81 20.37
CA GLY A 135 -1.73 -6.67 20.00
C GLY A 135 -1.46 -5.51 19.03
N ILE A 136 -2.31 -5.33 18.02
CA ILE A 136 -2.25 -4.22 17.05
C ILE A 136 -2.47 -2.87 17.76
N CYS A 137 -3.48 -2.78 18.64
CA CYS A 137 -3.74 -1.56 19.41
C CYS A 137 -2.54 -1.17 20.29
N MET A 138 -1.95 -2.14 21.00
CA MET A 138 -0.75 -1.93 21.79
C MET A 138 0.46 -1.55 20.92
N TRP A 139 0.60 -2.18 19.75
CA TRP A 139 1.66 -1.90 18.79
C TRP A 139 1.56 -0.47 18.24
N ILE A 140 0.35 -0.03 17.85
CA ILE A 140 0.11 1.36 17.44
C ILE A 140 0.44 2.30 18.61
N GLY A 141 0.01 1.98 19.84
CA GLY A 141 0.29 2.75 21.05
C GLY A 141 1.79 2.86 21.37
N HIS A 142 2.57 1.86 21.00
CA HIS A 142 4.03 1.88 21.16
C HIS A 142 4.71 2.96 20.31
N PHE A 143 4.26 3.15 19.05
CA PHE A 143 4.87 4.11 18.13
C PHE A 143 4.19 5.48 18.12
N ALA A 144 2.89 5.52 18.40
CA ALA A 144 2.08 6.73 18.36
C ALA A 144 1.71 7.16 19.79
N GLY A 145 1.72 8.45 20.06
CA GLY A 145 1.18 8.95 21.33
C GLY A 145 -0.33 8.69 21.43
N ARG A 146 -0.88 8.64 22.67
CA ARG A 146 -2.29 8.31 22.98
C ARG A 146 -3.30 8.94 22.01
N LYS A 147 -3.18 10.26 21.77
CA LYS A 147 -4.11 10.99 20.88
C LYS A 147 -4.10 10.44 19.43
N TRP A 148 -2.94 10.08 18.93
CA TRP A 148 -2.80 9.50 17.60
C TRP A 148 -3.25 8.05 17.55
N THR A 149 -2.99 7.27 18.57
CA THR A 149 -3.44 5.89 18.71
C THR A 149 -4.96 5.80 18.60
N VAL A 150 -5.68 6.62 19.37
CA VAL A 150 -7.15 6.68 19.30
C VAL A 150 -7.64 7.03 17.90
N ARG A 151 -7.04 8.06 17.26
CA ARG A 151 -7.43 8.48 15.91
C ARG A 151 -7.19 7.40 14.87
N ILE A 152 -6.04 6.72 14.94
CA ILE A 152 -5.68 5.64 14.00
C ILE A 152 -6.63 4.46 14.18
N ILE A 153 -6.91 4.04 15.40
CA ILE A 153 -7.83 2.94 15.70
C ILE A 153 -9.25 3.27 15.21
N MET A 154 -9.73 4.50 15.47
CA MET A 154 -11.04 4.94 14.97
C MET A 154 -11.09 4.98 13.44
N ALA A 155 -10.05 5.46 12.78
CA ALA A 155 -9.97 5.45 11.32
C ALA A 155 -9.99 4.02 10.76
N LEU A 156 -9.22 3.10 11.35
CA LEU A 156 -9.22 1.69 10.97
C LEU A 156 -10.59 1.03 11.18
N TYR A 157 -11.30 1.38 12.24
CA TYR A 157 -12.65 0.92 12.48
C TYR A 157 -13.63 1.43 11.40
N ILE A 158 -13.61 2.74 11.10
CA ILE A 158 -14.48 3.33 10.07
C ILE A 158 -14.20 2.68 8.71
N VAL A 159 -12.95 2.51 8.35
CA VAL A 159 -12.55 1.82 7.11
C VAL A 159 -13.11 0.39 7.11
N SER A 160 -12.95 -0.37 8.19
CA SER A 160 -13.47 -1.73 8.30
C SER A 160 -15.01 -1.80 8.21
N ALA A 161 -15.70 -0.83 8.83
CA ALA A 161 -17.16 -0.74 8.81
C ALA A 161 -17.72 -0.38 7.42
N VAL A 162 -17.02 0.46 6.66
CA VAL A 162 -17.39 0.80 5.27
C VAL A 162 -17.07 -0.34 4.32
N TRP A 163 -15.92 -0.99 4.49
CA TRP A 163 -15.47 -2.08 3.61
C TRP A 163 -16.40 -3.29 3.59
N ILE A 164 -17.08 -3.57 4.69
CA ILE A 164 -18.05 -4.68 4.73
C ILE A 164 -19.21 -4.53 3.74
N LYS A 165 -19.47 -3.30 3.27
CA LYS A 165 -20.53 -3.01 2.29
C LYS A 165 -20.02 -3.00 0.83
N LEU A 166 -18.72 -3.17 0.61
CA LEU A 166 -18.11 -3.16 -0.71
C LEU A 166 -17.77 -4.60 -1.15
N PRO A 167 -18.57 -5.21 -2.05
CA PRO A 167 -18.40 -6.63 -2.43
C PRO A 167 -17.00 -6.96 -2.96
N ALA A 168 -16.40 -6.03 -3.69
CA ALA A 168 -15.04 -6.18 -4.22
C ALA A 168 -13.97 -6.31 -3.15
N ILE A 169 -14.20 -5.75 -1.97
CA ILE A 169 -13.22 -5.72 -0.87
C ILE A 169 -13.52 -6.81 0.15
N GLN A 170 -14.77 -7.27 0.26
CA GLN A 170 -15.15 -8.39 1.12
C GLN A 170 -14.35 -9.67 0.83
N SER A 171 -14.02 -9.92 -0.43
CA SER A 171 -13.28 -11.12 -0.85
C SER A 171 -11.78 -11.05 -0.57
N LEU A 172 -11.24 -9.90 -0.12
CA LEU A 172 -9.81 -9.74 0.14
C LEU A 172 -9.48 -10.15 1.58
N PRO A 173 -8.62 -11.17 1.78
CA PRO A 173 -8.30 -11.66 3.11
C PRO A 173 -7.51 -10.60 3.92
N LEU A 174 -7.85 -10.47 5.21
CA LEU A 174 -7.13 -9.67 6.21
C LEU A 174 -6.95 -8.17 5.89
N THR A 175 -7.82 -7.59 5.06
CA THR A 175 -7.73 -6.17 4.67
C THR A 175 -8.33 -5.19 5.68
N GLY A 176 -9.17 -5.67 6.60
CA GLY A 176 -9.80 -4.87 7.66
C GLY A 176 -9.68 -5.51 9.03
N LEU A 177 -9.87 -4.74 10.11
CA LEU A 177 -9.88 -5.27 11.47
C LEU A 177 -11.02 -6.29 11.68
N ASN A 178 -12.15 -6.12 11.01
CA ASN A 178 -13.28 -7.06 11.03
C ASN A 178 -12.91 -8.43 10.45
N HIS A 179 -12.00 -8.51 9.48
CA HIS A 179 -11.54 -9.78 8.91
C HIS A 179 -10.76 -10.63 9.93
N LEU A 180 -10.22 -10.03 10.97
CA LEU A 180 -9.63 -10.76 12.09
C LEU A 180 -10.68 -11.48 12.95
N LEU A 181 -11.96 -11.09 12.86
CA LEU A 181 -13.10 -11.73 13.55
C LEU A 181 -13.95 -12.59 12.61
N ILE A 182 -13.95 -12.30 11.30
CA ILE A 182 -14.79 -12.93 10.28
C ILE A 182 -13.96 -13.91 9.46
N LEU A 183 -13.97 -15.19 9.86
CA LEU A 183 -13.14 -16.23 9.22
C LEU A 183 -13.49 -16.45 7.75
N HIS A 184 -14.76 -16.47 7.39
CA HIS A 184 -15.21 -16.81 6.03
C HIS A 184 -14.80 -15.76 4.98
N HIS A 185 -14.59 -14.51 5.35
CA HIS A 185 -14.07 -13.48 4.44
C HIS A 185 -12.58 -13.73 4.05
N ASN A 186 -11.88 -14.58 4.80
CA ASN A 186 -10.47 -14.88 4.54
C ASN A 186 -10.28 -16.17 3.73
N PHE A 187 -11.34 -16.90 3.40
CA PHE A 187 -11.20 -18.16 2.68
C PHE A 187 -10.73 -17.95 1.24
N GLY A 188 -11.17 -16.86 0.60
CA GLY A 188 -10.91 -16.66 -0.83
C GLY A 188 -11.50 -17.79 -1.69
N ALA A 189 -11.20 -17.79 -2.96
CA ALA A 189 -11.50 -18.91 -3.86
C ALA A 189 -10.17 -19.55 -4.31
N PRO A 190 -9.91 -20.85 -4.02
CA PRO A 190 -10.61 -21.81 -3.16
C PRO A 190 -10.28 -21.63 -1.67
N ALA A 191 -11.20 -22.05 -0.81
CA ALA A 191 -11.07 -21.99 0.65
C ALA A 191 -9.75 -22.62 1.16
N ARG A 192 -8.89 -21.78 1.77
CA ARG A 192 -7.57 -22.24 2.26
C ARG A 192 -7.32 -21.75 3.69
N PRO A 193 -7.95 -22.34 4.71
CA PRO A 193 -7.85 -21.87 6.10
C PRO A 193 -6.42 -21.86 6.65
N TRP A 194 -5.54 -22.72 6.15
CA TRP A 194 -4.13 -22.76 6.56
C TRP A 194 -3.34 -21.49 6.14
N ILE A 195 -3.69 -20.88 4.98
CA ILE A 195 -3.07 -19.62 4.55
C ILE A 195 -3.43 -18.51 5.54
N THR A 196 -4.70 -18.48 5.97
CA THR A 196 -5.16 -17.53 6.98
C THR A 196 -4.38 -17.69 8.29
N GLY A 197 -4.23 -18.93 8.77
CA GLY A 197 -3.45 -19.23 9.97
C GLY A 197 -1.98 -18.79 9.85
N PHE A 198 -1.36 -19.07 8.71
CA PHE A 198 0.02 -18.64 8.44
C PHE A 198 0.16 -17.12 8.40
N THR A 199 -0.79 -16.42 7.78
CA THR A 199 -0.78 -14.94 7.69
C THR A 199 -0.95 -14.32 9.07
N LEU A 200 -1.84 -14.86 9.91
CA LEU A 200 -1.99 -14.40 11.31
C LEU A 200 -0.70 -14.60 12.11
N LEU A 201 -0.06 -15.77 11.98
CA LEU A 201 1.22 -16.04 12.63
C LEU A 201 2.31 -15.06 12.16
N LEU A 202 2.40 -14.80 10.86
CA LEU A 202 3.34 -13.83 10.30
C LEU A 202 3.08 -12.42 10.84
N PHE A 203 1.82 -12.04 11.00
CA PHE A 203 1.44 -10.76 11.56
C PHE A 203 1.85 -10.64 13.03
N MET A 204 1.61 -11.69 13.83
CA MET A 204 2.06 -11.76 15.23
C MET A 204 3.59 -11.63 15.35
N LEU A 205 4.33 -12.36 14.53
CA LEU A 205 5.78 -12.28 14.49
C LEU A 205 6.26 -10.88 14.10
N THR A 206 5.63 -10.24 13.12
CA THR A 206 5.97 -8.86 12.71
C THR A 206 5.80 -7.87 13.84
N ILE A 207 4.72 -7.95 14.62
CA ILE A 207 4.50 -7.12 15.81
C ILE A 207 5.63 -7.34 16.82
N LEU A 208 5.95 -8.59 17.15
CA LEU A 208 6.98 -8.93 18.13
C LEU A 208 8.36 -8.48 17.71
N PHE A 209 8.74 -8.70 16.44
CA PHE A 209 10.04 -8.27 15.92
C PHE A 209 10.16 -6.75 15.89
N SER A 210 9.13 -6.03 15.42
CA SER A 210 9.16 -4.58 15.34
C SER A 210 9.31 -3.92 16.72
N VAL A 211 8.63 -4.44 17.74
CA VAL A 211 8.76 -3.95 19.13
C VAL A 211 10.14 -4.25 19.72
N ARG A 212 10.78 -5.35 19.31
CA ARG A 212 12.15 -5.69 19.75
C ARG A 212 13.20 -4.70 19.22
N PHE A 213 13.06 -4.26 17.98
CA PHE A 213 14.07 -3.45 17.29
C PHE A 213 13.81 -1.94 17.32
N ALA A 214 12.60 -1.52 17.68
CA ALA A 214 12.22 -0.11 17.72
C ALA A 214 11.88 0.35 19.14
N TRP A 215 12.55 1.43 19.58
CA TRP A 215 12.23 2.08 20.83
C TRP A 215 10.95 2.90 20.73
N ARG A 216 10.19 2.99 21.83
CA ARG A 216 8.97 3.79 21.96
C ARG A 216 9.19 5.22 21.46
N GLY A 217 8.35 5.69 20.55
CA GLY A 217 8.44 7.04 19.98
C GLY A 217 9.54 7.26 18.95
N HIS A 218 10.42 6.29 18.75
CA HIS A 218 11.46 6.34 17.72
C HIS A 218 11.23 5.22 16.71
N LEU A 219 10.61 5.56 15.59
CA LEU A 219 10.73 4.70 14.41
C LEU A 219 12.23 4.50 14.14
N PRO A 220 12.66 3.26 13.81
CA PRO A 220 14.05 3.04 13.43
C PRO A 220 14.38 4.05 12.34
N GLN A 221 15.15 5.07 12.69
CA GLN A 221 15.73 5.93 11.69
C GLN A 221 16.68 5.04 10.93
N LEU A 222 16.32 4.67 9.73
CA LEU A 222 17.25 4.12 8.75
C LEU A 222 18.33 5.21 8.53
N ARG A 223 19.24 5.31 9.45
CA ARG A 223 20.47 6.10 9.29
C ARG A 223 21.33 5.32 8.29
N LEU A 224 20.95 5.44 7.02
CA LEU A 224 21.89 5.15 5.96
C LEU A 224 23.11 5.99 6.28
N LYS A 225 24.22 5.34 6.69
CA LYS A 225 25.50 5.99 6.95
C LYS A 225 26.06 6.52 5.62
N CYS A 226 25.44 7.56 5.12
CA CYS A 226 25.92 8.28 3.97
C CYS A 226 26.91 9.32 4.48
N HIS A 227 28.18 9.21 4.14
CA HIS A 227 29.19 10.20 4.47
C HIS A 227 29.31 11.20 3.31
N GLY A 228 29.36 12.49 3.60
CA GLY A 228 29.64 13.53 2.61
C GLY A 228 28.43 14.34 2.15
N ILE A 229 28.65 15.18 1.14
CA ILE A 229 27.69 16.15 0.59
C ILE A 229 26.43 15.47 0.05
N ALA A 230 26.57 14.31 -0.58
CA ALA A 230 25.43 13.54 -1.09
C ALA A 230 24.47 13.08 0.01
N ALA A 231 24.97 12.78 1.21
CA ALA A 231 24.12 12.45 2.35
C ALA A 231 23.26 13.62 2.80
N TYR A 232 23.89 14.77 2.96
CA TYR A 232 23.18 16.00 3.33
C TYR A 232 22.05 16.31 2.33
N TYR A 233 22.32 16.24 1.03
CA TYR A 233 21.31 16.45 0.00
C TYR A 233 20.22 15.39 0.01
N PHE A 234 20.58 14.14 0.28
CA PHE A 234 19.59 13.08 0.39
C PHE A 234 18.59 13.35 1.52
N TYR A 235 19.06 13.76 2.70
CA TYR A 235 18.16 14.12 3.79
C TYR A 235 17.36 15.39 3.52
N ALA A 236 17.93 16.38 2.82
CA ALA A 236 17.24 17.60 2.44
C ALA A 236 16.08 17.31 1.46
N LEU A 237 16.25 16.35 0.55
CA LEU A 237 15.23 15.95 -0.43
C LEU A 237 14.22 14.94 0.15
N MET A 238 14.70 13.98 0.96
CA MET A 238 13.89 12.91 1.56
C MET A 238 13.18 13.34 2.85
N THR A 239 12.48 14.47 2.79
CA THR A 239 11.63 14.91 3.90
C THR A 239 10.37 14.06 3.98
N LYS A 240 9.80 13.91 5.18
CA LYS A 240 8.53 13.20 5.38
C LYS A 240 7.42 13.76 4.47
N ARG A 241 7.39 15.08 4.28
CA ARG A 241 6.44 15.77 3.40
C ARG A 241 6.59 15.31 1.95
N ASN A 242 7.80 15.31 1.40
CA ASN A 242 8.06 14.93 0.01
C ASN A 242 7.72 13.46 -0.25
N ILE A 243 8.06 12.57 0.68
CA ILE A 243 7.70 11.15 0.60
C ILE A 243 6.18 10.96 0.63
N LEU A 244 5.47 11.66 1.52
CA LEU A 244 4.00 11.61 1.60
C LEU A 244 3.33 12.14 0.32
N ILE A 245 3.86 13.21 -0.27
CA ILE A 245 3.34 13.73 -1.55
C ILE A 245 3.50 12.69 -2.66
N LEU A 246 4.69 12.07 -2.79
CA LEU A 246 4.90 11.03 -3.80
C LEU A 246 3.99 9.81 -3.59
N LEU A 247 3.86 9.37 -2.34
CA LEU A 247 2.98 8.26 -1.97
C LEU A 247 1.51 8.60 -2.26
N ALA A 248 1.06 9.81 -1.93
CA ALA A 248 -0.31 10.27 -2.19
C ALA A 248 -0.64 10.28 -3.69
N VAL A 249 0.30 10.70 -4.54
CA VAL A 249 0.12 10.64 -6.00
C VAL A 249 -0.04 9.19 -6.47
N VAL A 250 0.86 8.30 -6.05
CA VAL A 250 0.82 6.90 -6.49
C VAL A 250 -0.45 6.21 -5.98
N VAL A 251 -0.78 6.37 -4.70
CA VAL A 251 -1.99 5.77 -4.11
C VAL A 251 -3.26 6.35 -4.74
N GLY A 252 -3.33 7.67 -4.96
CA GLY A 252 -4.47 8.32 -5.58
C GLY A 252 -4.75 7.79 -7.00
N ILE A 253 -3.71 7.67 -7.84
CA ILE A 253 -3.85 7.11 -9.18
C ILE A 253 -4.21 5.61 -9.13
N THR A 254 -3.58 4.86 -8.23
CA THR A 254 -3.87 3.43 -8.06
C THR A 254 -5.32 3.19 -7.66
N LEU A 255 -5.84 3.96 -6.71
CA LEU A 255 -7.26 3.88 -6.31
C LEU A 255 -8.20 4.30 -7.43
N TYR A 256 -7.88 5.39 -8.14
CA TYR A 256 -8.68 5.85 -9.29
C TYR A 256 -8.76 4.78 -10.39
N LYS A 257 -7.64 4.16 -10.76
CA LYS A 257 -7.60 3.07 -11.75
C LYS A 257 -8.25 1.78 -11.24
N GLY A 258 -8.16 1.52 -9.93
CA GLY A 258 -8.80 0.37 -9.30
C GLY A 258 -10.34 0.36 -9.38
N LEU A 259 -10.97 1.52 -9.58
CA LEU A 259 -12.42 1.60 -9.80
C LEU A 259 -12.87 0.93 -11.10
N GLY A 260 -11.98 0.77 -12.08
CA GLY A 260 -12.28 0.20 -13.40
C GLY A 260 -12.30 -1.33 -13.46
N TYR A 261 -11.94 -2.05 -12.41
CA TYR A 261 -11.81 -3.52 -12.34
C TYR A 261 -11.11 -4.16 -13.55
N ALA A 262 -9.96 -4.75 -13.31
CA ALA A 262 -9.21 -5.50 -14.32
C ALA A 262 -9.57 -6.99 -14.28
N GLU A 263 -9.74 -7.64 -15.43
CA GLU A 263 -9.99 -9.07 -15.51
C GLU A 263 -8.70 -9.89 -15.35
N SER A 264 -7.56 -9.30 -15.72
CA SER A 264 -6.25 -9.93 -15.64
C SER A 264 -5.18 -9.00 -15.08
N ASP A 265 -4.04 -9.58 -14.61
CA ASP A 265 -2.88 -8.81 -14.17
C ASP A 265 -2.28 -7.93 -15.27
N ALA A 266 -2.28 -8.42 -16.51
CA ALA A 266 -1.77 -7.66 -17.64
C ALA A 266 -2.62 -6.42 -17.92
N GLU A 267 -3.95 -6.57 -17.84
CA GLU A 267 -4.89 -5.46 -17.98
C GLU A 267 -4.77 -4.45 -16.84
N TRP A 268 -4.55 -4.91 -15.60
CA TRP A 268 -4.26 -4.04 -14.47
C TRP A 268 -2.99 -3.21 -14.68
N ILE A 269 -1.88 -3.86 -15.05
CA ILE A 269 -0.62 -3.19 -15.33
C ILE A 269 -0.78 -2.21 -16.49
N TYR A 270 -1.49 -2.65 -17.55
CA TYR A 270 -1.80 -1.78 -18.69
C TYR A 270 -2.61 -0.55 -18.25
N SER A 271 -3.69 -0.71 -17.48
CA SER A 271 -4.50 0.41 -17.01
C SER A 271 -3.68 1.40 -16.16
N LEU A 272 -2.77 0.88 -15.31
CA LEU A 272 -1.95 1.69 -14.41
C LEU A 272 -0.87 2.49 -15.16
N PHE A 273 -0.31 1.95 -16.25
CA PHE A 273 0.78 2.55 -17.03
C PHE A 273 0.37 2.92 -18.45
N ALA A 274 -0.92 2.91 -18.78
CA ALA A 274 -1.43 3.23 -20.10
C ALA A 274 -0.89 4.57 -20.61
N GLY A 275 -0.96 5.60 -19.78
CA GLY A 275 -0.53 6.94 -20.16
C GLY A 275 -1.37 7.52 -21.32
N HIS A 276 -0.79 8.44 -22.07
CA HIS A 276 -1.42 9.05 -23.24
C HIS A 276 -0.90 8.41 -24.54
N GLY A 277 -1.83 7.86 -25.32
CA GLY A 277 -1.52 7.29 -26.65
C GLY A 277 -1.23 8.38 -27.71
N THR A 278 -0.91 7.93 -28.92
CA THR A 278 -0.80 8.79 -30.11
C THR A 278 -2.16 8.84 -30.81
N GLY A 279 -2.68 10.01 -31.10
CA GLY A 279 -3.95 10.16 -31.84
C GLY A 279 -4.80 11.29 -31.30
N TYR A 280 -5.86 10.96 -30.57
CA TYR A 280 -6.75 11.98 -30.03
C TYR A 280 -6.23 12.53 -28.69
N PHE A 281 -6.30 13.84 -28.53
CA PHE A 281 -6.04 14.46 -27.24
C PHE A 281 -7.09 14.03 -26.22
N GLN A 282 -6.66 13.32 -25.19
CA GLN A 282 -7.49 12.91 -24.07
C GLN A 282 -7.05 13.63 -22.81
N VAL A 283 -7.92 14.47 -22.28
CA VAL A 283 -7.61 15.36 -21.14
C VAL A 283 -7.18 14.57 -19.91
N PHE A 284 -7.93 13.53 -19.54
CA PHE A 284 -7.63 12.75 -18.31
C PHE A 284 -6.31 12.00 -18.38
N PRO A 285 -5.99 11.20 -19.41
CA PRO A 285 -4.69 10.56 -19.56
C PRO A 285 -3.52 11.56 -19.59
N PHE A 286 -3.74 12.72 -20.19
CA PHE A 286 -2.73 13.79 -20.23
C PHE A 286 -2.49 14.39 -18.85
N LEU A 287 -3.54 14.72 -18.08
CA LEU A 287 -3.43 15.21 -16.71
C LEU A 287 -2.78 14.16 -15.80
N GLU A 288 -3.14 12.90 -15.94
CA GLU A 288 -2.52 11.80 -15.22
C GLU A 288 -1.00 11.75 -15.50
N MET A 289 -0.59 11.84 -16.75
CA MET A 289 0.81 11.88 -17.16
C MET A 289 1.53 13.10 -16.56
N LEU A 290 0.91 14.28 -16.60
CA LEU A 290 1.45 15.50 -16.01
C LEU A 290 1.59 15.39 -14.50
N ILE A 291 0.62 14.83 -13.78
CA ILE A 291 0.67 14.69 -12.32
C ILE A 291 1.73 13.67 -11.95
N THR A 292 1.74 12.50 -12.59
CA THR A 292 2.66 11.41 -12.25
C THR A 292 4.12 11.73 -12.58
N SER A 293 4.40 12.56 -13.58
CA SER A 293 5.75 13.01 -13.93
C SER A 293 6.06 14.38 -13.34
N GLY A 294 5.14 15.31 -13.36
CA GLY A 294 5.34 16.69 -12.94
C GLY A 294 5.55 16.86 -11.43
N VAL A 295 4.84 16.10 -10.59
CA VAL A 295 5.01 16.23 -9.13
C VAL A 295 6.41 15.84 -8.67
N PRO A 296 6.99 14.68 -9.01
CA PRO A 296 8.38 14.37 -8.63
C PRO A 296 9.37 15.35 -9.25
N LEU A 297 9.14 15.81 -10.47
CA LEU A 297 9.99 16.81 -11.13
C LEU A 297 9.92 18.17 -10.44
N TYR A 298 8.75 18.60 -9.97
CA TYR A 298 8.59 19.82 -9.18
C TYR A 298 9.37 19.76 -7.87
N LEU A 299 9.30 18.63 -7.14
CA LEU A 299 10.06 18.44 -5.90
C LEU A 299 11.57 18.50 -6.15
N LEU A 300 12.03 17.91 -7.24
CA LEU A 300 13.44 17.95 -7.66
C LEU A 300 13.85 19.35 -8.10
N ALA A 301 12.99 20.05 -8.80
CA ALA A 301 13.22 21.43 -9.24
C ALA A 301 13.39 22.39 -8.06
N ALA A 302 12.45 22.34 -7.11
CA ALA A 302 12.51 23.13 -5.88
C ALA A 302 13.78 22.79 -5.06
N PHE A 303 14.16 21.51 -5.01
CA PHE A 303 15.39 21.09 -4.36
C PHE A 303 16.65 21.66 -5.05
N VAL A 304 16.72 21.60 -6.39
CA VAL A 304 17.85 22.13 -7.16
C VAL A 304 17.96 23.64 -6.96
N GLU A 305 16.86 24.37 -7.09
CA GLU A 305 16.83 25.82 -6.93
C GLU A 305 17.27 26.25 -5.53
N HIS A 306 16.71 25.63 -4.48
CA HIS A 306 17.09 25.92 -3.10
C HIS A 306 18.58 25.57 -2.83
N THR A 307 19.07 24.47 -3.38
CA THR A 307 20.43 24.00 -3.16
C THR A 307 21.47 24.86 -3.88
N VAL A 308 21.17 25.28 -5.11
CA VAL A 308 22.12 26.09 -5.90
C VAL A 308 22.09 27.55 -5.49
N ASN A 309 20.92 28.15 -5.23
CA ASN A 309 20.80 29.56 -4.89
C ASN A 309 21.06 29.86 -3.41
N GLY A 310 20.60 28.97 -2.49
CA GLY A 310 20.65 29.25 -1.06
C GLY A 310 21.91 28.83 -0.34
N GLN A 311 22.64 27.83 -0.84
CA GLN A 311 23.73 27.18 -0.09
C GLN A 311 25.03 27.02 -0.88
N SER A 312 25.09 27.55 -2.12
CA SER A 312 26.22 27.36 -3.03
C SER A 312 27.56 27.75 -2.43
N ILE A 313 27.61 28.85 -1.66
CA ILE A 313 28.84 29.39 -1.07
C ILE A 313 29.37 28.46 0.03
N PHE A 314 28.52 27.99 0.97
CA PHE A 314 28.96 27.15 2.07
C PHE A 314 29.36 25.73 1.62
N ILE A 315 28.74 25.26 0.56
CA ILE A 315 28.98 23.90 0.05
C ILE A 315 30.12 23.87 -0.96
N SER A 316 30.31 24.94 -1.75
CA SER A 316 31.46 25.06 -2.67
C SER A 316 32.77 25.04 -1.92
N VAL A 317 32.86 25.59 -0.71
CA VAL A 317 34.05 25.56 0.16
C VAL A 317 34.33 24.13 0.66
N ARG A 318 33.28 23.31 0.89
CA ARG A 318 33.43 21.91 1.35
C ARG A 318 33.51 20.90 0.21
N ALA A 319 33.05 21.25 -0.98
CA ALA A 319 33.16 20.39 -2.15
C ALA A 319 34.57 20.39 -2.69
N LYS A 320 35.21 19.22 -2.80
CA LYS A 320 36.55 19.06 -3.37
C LYS A 320 36.68 19.64 -4.80
N SER A 321 35.58 19.70 -5.55
CA SER A 321 35.49 20.29 -6.89
C SER A 321 34.04 20.59 -7.28
N ARG A 322 33.84 21.55 -8.19
CA ARG A 322 32.50 21.86 -8.80
C ARG A 322 31.85 20.62 -9.43
N ARG A 323 32.65 19.78 -10.06
CA ARG A 323 32.20 18.51 -10.67
C ARG A 323 31.65 17.53 -9.62
N HIS A 324 32.30 17.47 -8.45
CA HIS A 324 31.85 16.62 -7.34
C HIS A 324 30.50 17.08 -6.76
N PHE A 325 30.28 18.39 -6.73
CA PHE A 325 29.01 19.00 -6.33
C PHE A 325 27.86 18.57 -7.27
N VAL A 326 28.02 18.74 -8.58
CA VAL A 326 27.03 18.35 -9.58
C VAL A 326 26.75 16.85 -9.55
N LYS A 327 27.81 16.02 -9.42
CA LYS A 327 27.69 14.58 -9.27
C LYS A 327 26.89 14.21 -8.03
N GLY A 328 27.03 14.95 -6.93
CA GLY A 328 26.25 14.77 -5.71
C GLY A 328 24.75 15.01 -5.94
N ILE A 329 24.40 16.13 -6.58
CA ILE A 329 22.99 16.46 -6.92
C ILE A 329 22.39 15.37 -7.82
N LEU A 330 23.06 15.00 -8.91
CA LEU A 330 22.58 13.95 -9.82
C LEU A 330 22.36 12.63 -9.11
N SER A 331 23.34 12.19 -8.30
CA SER A 331 23.22 10.93 -7.56
C SER A 331 22.03 10.90 -6.59
N VAL A 332 21.77 12.02 -5.91
CA VAL A 332 20.66 12.11 -4.98
C VAL A 332 19.32 12.14 -5.71
N SER A 333 19.22 12.91 -6.79
CA SER A 333 18.01 12.97 -7.62
C SER A 333 17.67 11.62 -8.25
N THR A 334 18.68 10.90 -8.74
CA THR A 334 18.51 9.54 -9.28
C THR A 334 17.96 8.57 -8.21
N LYS A 335 18.51 8.61 -6.99
CA LYS A 335 18.03 7.78 -5.87
C LYS A 335 16.61 8.15 -5.46
N PHE A 336 16.26 9.43 -5.47
CA PHE A 336 14.90 9.88 -5.20
C PHE A 336 13.90 9.32 -6.22
N LEU A 337 14.24 9.38 -7.51
CA LEU A 337 13.42 8.80 -8.57
C LEU A 337 13.34 7.27 -8.48
N MET A 338 14.40 6.59 -8.04
CA MET A 338 14.35 5.14 -7.77
C MET A 338 13.34 4.79 -6.67
N ILE A 339 13.26 5.59 -5.60
CA ILE A 339 12.26 5.39 -4.54
C ILE A 339 10.86 5.64 -5.08
N TYR A 340 10.66 6.63 -5.93
CA TYR A 340 9.39 6.86 -6.59
C TYR A 340 8.99 5.71 -7.51
N ALA A 341 9.94 5.18 -8.30
CA ALA A 341 9.72 3.99 -9.13
C ALA A 341 9.39 2.75 -8.28
N PHE A 342 10.01 2.62 -7.10
CA PHE A 342 9.66 1.56 -6.15
C PHE A 342 8.21 1.68 -5.65
N PHE A 343 7.70 2.89 -5.41
CA PHE A 343 6.29 3.07 -5.07
C PHE A 343 5.36 2.61 -6.21
N TRP A 344 5.71 2.86 -7.47
CA TRP A 344 4.98 2.34 -8.62
C TRP A 344 5.05 0.82 -8.75
N LEU A 345 6.20 0.22 -8.45
CA LEU A 345 6.33 -1.23 -8.38
C LEU A 345 5.39 -1.82 -7.33
N MET A 346 5.38 -1.24 -6.14
CA MET A 346 4.48 -1.67 -5.06
C MET A 346 3.00 -1.46 -5.42
N ALA A 347 2.66 -0.35 -6.08
CA ALA A 347 1.31 -0.08 -6.57
C ALA A 347 0.86 -1.12 -7.60
N GLY A 348 1.72 -1.51 -8.53
CA GLY A 348 1.44 -2.57 -9.50
C GLY A 348 1.20 -3.93 -8.83
N LEU A 349 2.05 -4.31 -7.87
CA LEU A 349 1.93 -5.58 -7.15
C LEU A 349 0.68 -5.61 -6.23
N VAL A 350 0.55 -4.61 -5.37
CA VAL A 350 -0.54 -4.54 -4.40
C VAL A 350 -1.87 -4.32 -5.12
N GLY A 351 -1.91 -3.42 -6.11
CA GLY A 351 -3.11 -3.17 -6.89
C GLY A 351 -3.54 -4.37 -7.73
N GLY A 352 -2.60 -5.11 -8.32
CA GLY A 352 -2.90 -6.37 -9.01
C GLY A 352 -3.51 -7.40 -8.07
N PHE A 353 -3.08 -7.43 -6.81
CA PHE A 353 -3.70 -8.28 -5.80
C PHE A 353 -5.09 -7.79 -5.36
N LEU A 354 -5.29 -6.48 -5.24
CA LEU A 354 -6.52 -5.88 -4.71
C LEU A 354 -7.65 -5.73 -5.73
N PHE A 355 -7.34 -5.41 -6.99
CA PHE A 355 -8.34 -4.96 -7.97
C PHE A 355 -8.59 -5.92 -9.14
N ARG A 356 -7.92 -7.09 -9.17
CA ARG A 356 -8.18 -8.11 -10.20
C ARG A 356 -9.28 -9.08 -9.78
N ARG A 357 -9.98 -9.63 -10.77
CA ARG A 357 -11.00 -10.70 -10.57
C ARG A 357 -10.50 -12.10 -10.92
N GLY A 358 -9.42 -12.24 -11.68
CA GLY A 358 -8.92 -13.52 -12.18
C GLY A 358 -7.74 -14.09 -11.39
N SER A 359 -7.54 -15.42 -11.46
CA SER A 359 -6.46 -16.15 -10.79
C SER A 359 -5.31 -16.43 -11.77
N THR A 360 -4.71 -15.42 -12.35
CA THR A 360 -3.56 -15.58 -13.28
C THR A 360 -2.23 -15.31 -12.57
N ILE A 361 -1.15 -15.92 -13.09
CA ILE A 361 0.21 -15.68 -12.58
C ILE A 361 0.60 -14.22 -12.88
N PRO A 362 1.16 -13.48 -11.89
CA PRO A 362 1.55 -12.10 -12.10
C PRO A 362 2.48 -11.91 -13.30
N SER A 363 2.16 -10.95 -14.17
CA SER A 363 2.99 -10.59 -15.33
C SER A 363 4.20 -9.74 -14.88
N PHE A 364 5.08 -10.32 -14.05
CA PHE A 364 6.26 -9.62 -13.50
C PHE A 364 7.13 -8.97 -14.57
N ARG A 365 7.25 -9.59 -15.74
CA ARG A 365 8.05 -9.03 -16.84
C ARG A 365 7.47 -7.72 -17.34
N LEU A 366 6.14 -7.66 -17.54
CA LEU A 366 5.45 -6.45 -17.98
C LEU A 366 5.52 -5.36 -16.92
N LEU A 367 5.28 -5.70 -15.64
CA LEU A 367 5.36 -4.76 -14.54
C LEU A 367 6.77 -4.16 -14.40
N PHE A 368 7.79 -5.02 -14.40
CA PHE A 368 9.18 -4.55 -14.28
C PHE A 368 9.56 -3.64 -15.46
N TYR A 369 9.17 -4.01 -16.69
CA TYR A 369 9.38 -3.19 -17.86
C TYR A 369 8.69 -1.82 -17.73
N ALA A 370 7.41 -1.79 -17.35
CA ALA A 370 6.63 -0.55 -17.21
C ALA A 370 7.22 0.38 -16.15
N VAL A 371 7.63 -0.17 -15.00
CA VAL A 371 8.27 0.60 -13.92
C VAL A 371 9.64 1.13 -14.34
N LEU A 372 10.44 0.32 -15.03
CA LEU A 372 11.75 0.73 -15.56
C LEU A 372 11.60 1.86 -16.59
N MET A 373 10.65 1.74 -17.52
CA MET A 373 10.36 2.79 -18.49
C MET A 373 9.87 4.07 -17.81
N LYS A 374 8.99 3.97 -16.81
CA LYS A 374 8.54 5.12 -16.02
C LYS A 374 9.70 5.83 -15.31
N TYR A 375 10.61 5.05 -14.74
CA TYR A 375 11.83 5.58 -14.10
C TYR A 375 12.71 6.32 -15.11
N LEU A 376 13.00 5.73 -16.26
CA LEU A 376 13.86 6.32 -17.29
C LEU A 376 13.25 7.58 -17.91
N ASP A 377 11.96 7.55 -18.25
CA ASP A 377 11.23 8.70 -18.78
C ASP A 377 11.30 9.91 -17.82
N ILE A 378 10.99 9.70 -16.52
CA ILE A 378 11.08 10.78 -15.53
C ILE A 378 12.54 11.22 -15.32
N LEU A 379 13.50 10.30 -15.38
CA LEU A 379 14.92 10.64 -15.29
C LEU A 379 15.37 11.52 -16.45
N VAL A 380 15.00 11.17 -17.69
CA VAL A 380 15.32 11.98 -18.87
C VAL A 380 14.67 13.37 -18.77
N GLN A 381 13.40 13.44 -18.39
CA GLN A 381 12.71 14.71 -18.17
C GLN A 381 13.42 15.56 -17.10
N TYR A 382 13.85 14.94 -16.00
CA TYR A 382 14.66 15.62 -14.97
C TYR A 382 15.98 16.15 -15.54
N LEU A 383 16.70 15.35 -16.30
CA LEU A 383 17.98 15.74 -16.88
C LEU A 383 17.84 16.88 -17.89
N ILE A 384 16.78 16.89 -18.71
CA ILE A 384 16.43 17.99 -19.60
C ILE A 384 16.17 19.25 -18.80
N MET A 385 15.27 19.19 -17.79
CA MET A 385 14.96 20.31 -16.91
C MET A 385 16.22 20.85 -16.22
N PHE A 386 17.09 19.99 -15.70
CA PHE A 386 18.32 20.38 -15.04
C PHE A 386 19.31 21.00 -16.01
N SER A 387 19.38 20.52 -17.26
CA SER A 387 20.23 21.12 -18.31
C SER A 387 19.75 22.54 -18.68
N VAL A 388 18.44 22.70 -18.84
CA VAL A 388 17.83 24.03 -19.09
C VAL A 388 18.08 24.96 -17.91
N TYR A 389 17.91 24.47 -16.68
CA TYR A 389 18.22 25.26 -15.48
C TYR A 389 19.70 25.71 -15.44
N ILE A 390 20.64 24.86 -15.78
CA ILE A 390 22.07 25.23 -15.88
C ILE A 390 22.30 26.34 -16.92
N ALA A 391 21.53 26.32 -18.02
CA ALA A 391 21.65 27.29 -19.10
C ALA A 391 21.00 28.63 -18.75
N THR A 392 19.80 28.60 -18.18
CA THR A 392 18.92 29.78 -17.99
C THR A 392 18.86 30.32 -16.56
N ARG A 393 19.29 29.54 -15.58
CA ARG A 393 19.15 29.81 -14.13
C ARG A 393 17.70 29.94 -13.65
N GLN A 394 16.74 29.54 -14.45
CA GLN A 394 15.32 29.60 -14.15
C GLN A 394 14.68 28.23 -14.25
N VAL A 395 14.19 27.73 -13.11
CA VAL A 395 13.48 26.43 -13.03
C VAL A 395 12.18 26.47 -13.83
N THR A 396 11.50 27.60 -13.84
CA THR A 396 10.23 27.81 -14.58
C THR A 396 10.38 27.53 -16.07
N ILE A 397 11.48 27.97 -16.70
CA ILE A 397 11.75 27.70 -18.12
C ILE A 397 11.95 26.19 -18.33
N GLY A 398 12.64 25.51 -17.41
CA GLY A 398 12.78 24.06 -17.45
C GLY A 398 11.42 23.35 -17.43
N PHE A 399 10.48 23.79 -16.59
CA PHE A 399 9.12 23.25 -16.57
C PHE A 399 8.33 23.54 -17.85
N LEU A 400 8.43 24.73 -18.41
CA LEU A 400 7.78 25.07 -19.69
C LEU A 400 8.28 24.15 -20.82
N VAL A 401 9.58 23.87 -20.87
CA VAL A 401 10.15 22.93 -21.83
C VAL A 401 9.58 21.53 -21.65
N LEU A 402 9.39 21.07 -20.41
CA LEU A 402 8.79 19.75 -20.13
C LEU A 402 7.32 19.70 -20.54
N VAL A 403 6.54 20.71 -20.22
CA VAL A 403 5.11 20.79 -20.60
C VAL A 403 4.99 20.84 -22.13
N ALA A 404 5.80 21.66 -22.80
CA ALA A 404 5.82 21.73 -24.27
C ALA A 404 6.24 20.38 -24.89
N GLY A 405 7.27 19.71 -24.34
CA GLY A 405 7.71 18.39 -24.81
C GLY A 405 6.62 17.32 -24.68
N ASN A 406 5.96 17.27 -23.53
CA ASN A 406 4.84 16.35 -23.30
C ASN A 406 3.63 16.68 -24.21
N LEU A 407 3.34 17.94 -24.48
CA LEU A 407 2.30 18.34 -25.44
C LEU A 407 2.67 17.94 -26.88
N LEU A 408 3.91 18.19 -27.31
CA LEU A 408 4.36 17.83 -28.67
C LEU A 408 4.22 16.32 -28.93
N CYS A 409 4.42 15.48 -27.93
CA CYS A 409 4.31 14.02 -28.08
C CYS A 409 2.90 13.51 -28.34
N ILE A 410 1.87 14.34 -28.14
CA ILE A 410 0.47 13.97 -28.38
C ILE A 410 0.11 14.05 -29.86
N PHE A 411 0.79 14.90 -30.61
CA PHE A 411 0.49 15.07 -32.03
C PHE A 411 0.84 13.82 -32.85
N PRO A 412 -0.05 13.41 -33.78
CA PRO A 412 0.10 12.19 -34.56
C PRO A 412 1.15 12.37 -35.68
N GLY A 413 2.41 12.52 -35.32
CA GLY A 413 3.52 12.62 -36.27
C GLY A 413 4.50 11.46 -36.12
N ARG A 414 4.95 10.85 -37.22
CA ARG A 414 5.92 9.74 -37.17
C ARG A 414 7.18 10.06 -36.35
N TRP A 415 7.67 11.30 -36.43
CA TRP A 415 8.82 11.76 -35.67
C TRP A 415 8.53 11.99 -34.15
N MET A 416 7.28 12.36 -33.85
CA MET A 416 6.85 12.64 -32.46
C MET A 416 6.82 11.39 -31.58
N THR A 417 6.62 10.22 -32.19
CA THR A 417 6.63 8.95 -31.46
C THR A 417 8.01 8.57 -30.89
N TYR A 418 9.08 9.12 -31.46
CA TYR A 418 10.47 8.86 -30.98
C TYR A 418 10.98 9.88 -29.99
N LEU A 419 10.20 10.92 -29.66
CA LEU A 419 10.59 11.90 -28.66
C LEU A 419 10.62 11.26 -27.26
N PRO A 420 11.61 11.64 -26.42
CA PRO A 420 11.82 11.05 -25.10
C PRO A 420 10.85 11.60 -24.03
N PHE A 421 9.63 11.89 -24.41
CA PHE A 421 8.58 12.37 -23.52
C PHE A 421 7.39 11.41 -23.60
N GLY A 422 6.99 10.85 -22.48
CA GLY A 422 5.87 9.95 -22.39
C GLY A 422 6.11 8.59 -23.05
N LEU A 423 7.35 8.17 -23.28
CA LEU A 423 7.70 6.82 -23.73
C LEU A 423 7.42 5.74 -22.67
N SER A 424 7.15 6.17 -21.43
CA SER A 424 6.67 5.27 -20.37
C SER A 424 5.22 4.82 -20.56
N SER A 425 4.47 5.41 -21.50
CA SER A 425 3.08 5.05 -21.80
C SER A 425 3.00 3.73 -22.56
N LEU A 426 2.37 2.71 -21.97
CA LEU A 426 2.23 1.39 -22.59
C LEU A 426 1.39 1.43 -23.89
N THR A 427 0.49 2.40 -24.03
CA THR A 427 -0.29 2.62 -25.26
C THR A 427 0.57 3.00 -26.48
N ARG A 428 1.82 3.39 -26.31
CA ARG A 428 2.77 3.71 -27.38
C ARG A 428 3.66 2.56 -27.79
N ILE A 429 3.54 1.42 -27.12
CA ILE A 429 4.42 0.27 -27.33
C ILE A 429 3.71 -0.81 -28.11
N SER A 430 4.34 -1.28 -29.19
CA SER A 430 3.78 -2.27 -30.13
C SER A 430 3.46 -3.65 -29.51
N VAL A 431 3.88 -3.90 -28.27
CA VAL A 431 3.53 -5.15 -27.52
C VAL A 431 2.05 -5.19 -27.17
N VAL A 432 1.42 -4.03 -26.98
CA VAL A 432 0.00 -3.94 -26.60
C VAL A 432 -0.90 -3.78 -27.82
N GLU A 433 -0.49 -2.96 -28.80
CA GLU A 433 -1.19 -2.78 -30.07
C GLU A 433 -0.27 -3.17 -31.23
N PRO A 434 -0.38 -4.39 -31.77
CA PRO A 434 0.43 -4.82 -32.88
C PRO A 434 0.21 -3.93 -34.11
N GLY A 435 1.28 -3.33 -34.62
CA GLY A 435 1.24 -2.47 -35.83
C GLY A 435 1.19 -0.96 -35.55
N ILE A 436 0.94 -0.53 -34.35
CA ILE A 436 0.93 0.90 -33.95
C ILE A 436 1.90 1.06 -32.78
N GLY A 437 2.94 1.86 -32.94
CA GLY A 437 3.86 2.18 -31.83
C GLY A 437 5.31 1.73 -32.05
N ILE A 438 6.14 1.97 -31.04
CA ILE A 438 7.57 1.65 -31.06
C ILE A 438 7.79 0.30 -30.37
N SER A 439 8.80 -0.46 -30.82
CA SER A 439 9.18 -1.69 -30.14
C SER A 439 9.67 -1.37 -28.71
N ALA A 440 9.37 -2.25 -27.75
CA ALA A 440 9.78 -2.10 -26.36
C ALA A 440 11.31 -1.91 -26.21
N VAL A 441 12.10 -2.59 -27.04
CA VAL A 441 13.57 -2.49 -27.05
C VAL A 441 14.02 -1.14 -27.58
N SER A 442 13.39 -0.62 -28.65
CA SER A 442 13.71 0.71 -29.19
C SER A 442 13.40 1.82 -28.22
N ALA A 443 12.24 1.77 -27.52
CA ALA A 443 11.87 2.75 -26.50
C ALA A 443 12.90 2.77 -25.34
N LEU A 444 13.28 1.61 -24.84
CA LEU A 444 14.29 1.47 -23.80
C LEU A 444 15.67 1.96 -24.27
N GLY A 445 16.04 1.67 -25.53
CA GLY A 445 17.28 2.14 -26.14
C GLY A 445 17.34 3.67 -26.21
N ILE A 446 16.25 4.33 -26.68
CA ILE A 446 16.16 5.79 -26.78
C ILE A 446 16.36 6.44 -25.40
N GLU A 447 15.59 6.00 -24.40
CA GLU A 447 15.66 6.55 -23.03
C GLU A 447 17.03 6.37 -22.40
N THR A 448 17.65 5.20 -22.57
CA THR A 448 18.98 4.90 -22.03
C THR A 448 20.06 5.73 -22.70
N VAL A 449 20.05 5.87 -24.03
CA VAL A 449 21.03 6.64 -24.77
C VAL A 449 20.90 8.12 -24.45
N ILE A 450 19.69 8.67 -24.44
CA ILE A 450 19.47 10.09 -24.15
C ILE A 450 19.86 10.41 -22.70
N SER A 451 19.48 9.57 -21.73
CA SER A 451 19.90 9.76 -20.33
C SER A 451 21.42 9.75 -20.19
N GLY A 452 22.10 8.82 -20.84
CA GLY A 452 23.57 8.73 -20.85
C GLY A 452 24.23 9.97 -21.45
N LEU A 453 23.74 10.46 -22.59
CA LEU A 453 24.24 11.66 -23.27
C LEU A 453 24.02 12.92 -22.40
N LEU A 454 22.86 13.08 -21.79
CA LEU A 454 22.57 14.21 -20.93
C LEU A 454 23.44 14.20 -19.65
N ILE A 455 23.59 13.05 -19.00
CA ILE A 455 24.50 12.90 -17.84
C ILE A 455 25.94 13.26 -18.24
N ALA A 456 26.43 12.73 -19.36
CA ALA A 456 27.75 13.03 -19.85
C ALA A 456 27.92 14.53 -20.14
N GLY A 457 26.96 15.16 -20.84
CA GLY A 457 26.97 16.59 -21.12
C GLY A 457 26.98 17.45 -19.87
N ILE A 458 26.14 17.14 -18.87
CA ILE A 458 26.09 17.85 -17.59
C ILE A 458 27.43 17.71 -16.85
N LEU A 459 28.03 16.52 -16.83
CA LEU A 459 29.30 16.25 -16.15
C LEU A 459 30.53 16.78 -16.89
N MET A 460 30.45 17.00 -18.22
CA MET A 460 31.55 17.54 -19.01
C MET A 460 31.53 19.07 -19.12
N TRP A 461 30.38 19.68 -19.30
CA TRP A 461 30.22 21.10 -19.55
C TRP A 461 29.37 21.84 -18.51
N GLY A 462 28.30 21.21 -18.00
CA GLY A 462 27.35 21.84 -17.09
C GLY A 462 27.97 22.33 -15.79
N TYR A 463 28.96 21.60 -15.25
CA TYR A 463 29.60 21.98 -13.98
C TYR A 463 30.36 23.31 -14.06
N LYS A 464 30.78 23.74 -15.24
CA LYS A 464 31.48 25.02 -15.43
C LYS A 464 30.56 26.21 -15.26
N LYS A 465 29.29 26.06 -15.66
CA LYS A 465 28.29 27.13 -15.61
C LYS A 465 27.52 27.23 -14.28
N ILE A 466 27.45 26.17 -13.49
CA ILE A 466 26.56 26.09 -12.34
C ILE A 466 26.95 26.98 -11.16
N LEU A 467 28.21 27.42 -11.07
CA LEU A 467 28.73 28.24 -9.98
C LEU A 467 29.34 29.60 -10.47
N ASN A 468 29.09 29.96 -11.71
CA ASN A 468 29.26 31.31 -12.23
C ASN A 468 27.93 32.00 -12.21
#